data_dfc7512d6996cb3337a57e27d1d7d410
#
_entry.id   dfc7512d6996cb3337a57e27d1d7d410
#
_cell.length_a   1.000
_cell.length_b   1.000
_cell.length_c   1.000
_cell.angle_alpha   90.00
_cell.angle_beta   90.00
_cell.angle_gamma   90.00
#
_symmetry.space_group_name_H-M   'P 1'
#
loop_
_entity.id
_entity.type
_entity.pdbx_description
1 polymer ?
#
loop_
_entity_poly.entity_id
_entity_poly.type
_entity_poly.pdbx_seq_one_letter_code
_entity_poly.pdbx_strand_id
1 'polypeptide(L)'
;ELPLDVHLMIVDPERYIDRFVQLGARILTVHQEATHHLHRAVQQIKASGALAGVSINPATPVSVLEDIVAEVDWVLLMSVNPGFGGQAFIENTYAKLGRLRELIARQGSSARIEVDGGVNDRNAARLFEAGADMLVAGNFVFSHPDPSAAIEALRR
;
A
#
# COMPACT_ATOMS: atom_id res chain seq x y z
N GLU A 1 15.61 -15.17 -0.87
CA GLU A 1 15.36 -13.98 -0.03
C GLU A 1 13.97 -13.41 -0.35
N LEU A 2 13.26 -12.96 0.67
CA LEU A 2 11.98 -12.25 0.48
C LEU A 2 12.28 -10.81 0.03
N PRO A 3 11.49 -10.25 -0.90
CA PRO A 3 11.65 -8.86 -1.30
C PRO A 3 11.29 -7.92 -0.14
N LEU A 4 12.05 -6.83 0.00
CA LEU A 4 11.71 -5.77 0.94
C LEU A 4 10.68 -4.84 0.29
N ASP A 5 9.52 -4.75 0.91
CA ASP A 5 8.49 -3.76 0.62
C ASP A 5 8.58 -2.66 1.67
N VAL A 6 8.82 -1.44 1.21
CA VAL A 6 9.08 -0.28 2.07
C VAL A 6 8.02 0.78 1.87
N HIS A 7 7.25 1.02 2.92
CA HIS A 7 6.24 2.09 2.97
C HIS A 7 6.75 3.27 3.80
N LEU A 8 6.97 4.41 3.15
CA LEU A 8 7.49 5.62 3.78
C LEU A 8 6.36 6.52 4.31
N MET A 9 6.12 6.49 5.62
CA MET A 9 5.21 7.41 6.33
C MET A 9 5.94 8.67 6.80
N ILE A 10 6.58 9.40 5.87
CA ILE A 10 7.39 10.60 6.15
C ILE A 10 7.06 11.71 5.15
N VAL A 11 7.31 12.96 5.53
CA VAL A 11 7.22 14.12 4.64
C VAL A 11 8.47 14.22 3.76
N ASP A 12 8.33 14.82 2.57
CA ASP A 12 9.40 14.99 1.59
C ASP A 12 10.15 13.66 1.30
N PRO A 13 9.42 12.57 0.94
CA PRO A 13 10.02 11.24 0.79
C PRO A 13 11.09 11.19 -0.29
N GLU A 14 11.08 12.12 -1.27
CA GLU A 14 12.06 12.22 -2.36
C GLU A 14 13.51 12.29 -1.87
N ARG A 15 13.71 12.83 -0.67
CA ARG A 15 15.03 12.95 -0.03
C ARG A 15 15.64 11.61 0.35
N TYR A 16 14.82 10.55 0.45
CA TYR A 16 15.21 9.25 0.99
C TYR A 16 15.07 8.09 -0.02
N ILE A 17 14.39 8.29 -1.15
CA ILE A 17 14.11 7.25 -2.15
C ILE A 17 15.39 6.49 -2.52
N ASP A 18 16.41 7.18 -3.01
CA ASP A 18 17.65 6.55 -3.49
C ASP A 18 18.33 5.74 -2.38
N ARG A 19 18.28 6.26 -1.15
CA ARG A 19 18.89 5.56 0.00
C ARG A 19 18.19 4.25 0.33
N PHE A 20 16.85 4.23 0.35
CA PHE A 20 16.10 3.00 0.61
C PHE A 20 16.27 1.98 -0.50
N VAL A 21 16.30 2.40 -1.76
CA VAL A 21 16.56 1.49 -2.89
C VAL A 21 17.96 0.90 -2.83
N GLN A 22 19.00 1.71 -2.53
CA GLN A 22 20.37 1.24 -2.31
C GLN A 22 20.48 0.21 -1.16
N LEU A 23 19.61 0.30 -0.15
CA LEU A 23 19.53 -0.64 0.96
C LEU A 23 18.71 -1.89 0.64
N GLY A 24 18.21 -2.03 -0.59
CA GLY A 24 17.56 -3.23 -1.07
C GLY A 24 16.02 -3.18 -1.12
N ALA A 25 15.41 -2.00 -0.99
CA ALA A 25 13.97 -1.88 -1.22
C ALA A 25 13.62 -2.34 -2.64
N ARG A 26 12.76 -3.34 -2.75
CA ARG A 26 12.26 -3.86 -4.03
C ARG A 26 11.00 -3.14 -4.48
N ILE A 27 10.15 -2.81 -3.52
CA ILE A 27 8.97 -1.96 -3.67
C ILE A 27 9.19 -0.77 -2.76
N LEU A 28 8.91 0.43 -3.23
CA LEU A 28 8.98 1.64 -2.42
C LEU A 28 7.72 2.47 -2.60
N THR A 29 6.96 2.62 -1.52
CA THR A 29 5.67 3.30 -1.51
C THR A 29 5.77 4.63 -0.78
N VAL A 30 5.30 5.70 -1.43
CA VAL A 30 5.23 7.06 -0.87
C VAL A 30 3.78 7.53 -0.80
N HIS A 31 3.46 8.38 0.17
CA HIS A 31 2.13 8.96 0.28
C HIS A 31 1.88 10.08 -0.72
N GLN A 32 0.71 10.07 -1.38
CA GLN A 32 0.21 11.17 -2.20
C GLN A 32 0.23 12.50 -1.42
N GLU A 33 -0.11 12.45 -0.15
CA GLU A 33 -0.23 13.62 0.72
C GLU A 33 1.12 14.13 1.26
N ALA A 34 2.18 13.37 1.09
CA ALA A 34 3.51 13.68 1.66
C ALA A 34 4.47 14.37 0.67
N THR A 35 4.06 14.53 -0.59
CA THR A 35 4.88 15.16 -1.64
C THR A 35 4.07 16.15 -2.44
N HIS A 36 4.70 17.26 -2.83
CA HIS A 36 4.12 18.23 -3.78
C HIS A 36 4.24 17.78 -5.25
N HIS A 37 5.12 16.82 -5.53
CA HIS A 37 5.47 16.39 -6.87
C HIS A 37 5.44 14.87 -7.01
N LEU A 38 4.26 14.25 -6.76
CA LEU A 38 4.10 12.79 -6.78
C LEU A 38 4.64 12.14 -8.05
N HIS A 39 4.34 12.68 -9.22
CA HIS A 39 4.82 12.14 -10.48
C HIS A 39 6.37 12.08 -10.53
N ARG A 40 7.06 13.12 -10.04
CA ARG A 40 8.52 13.12 -9.94
C ARG A 40 9.03 12.04 -8.98
N ALA A 41 8.38 11.88 -7.82
CA ALA A 41 8.74 10.84 -6.85
C ALA A 41 8.61 9.43 -7.45
N VAL A 42 7.51 9.16 -8.17
CA VAL A 42 7.29 7.89 -8.89
C VAL A 42 8.40 7.65 -9.93
N GLN A 43 8.73 8.66 -10.73
CA GLN A 43 9.83 8.55 -11.70
C GLN A 43 11.18 8.29 -11.03
N GLN A 44 11.47 8.94 -9.91
CA GLN A 44 12.71 8.73 -9.15
C GLN A 44 12.80 7.31 -8.62
N ILE A 45 11.72 6.76 -8.04
CA ILE A 45 11.68 5.37 -7.56
C ILE A 45 12.00 4.40 -8.71
N LYS A 46 11.32 4.56 -9.86
CA LYS A 46 11.54 3.70 -11.04
C LYS A 46 12.96 3.83 -11.60
N ALA A 47 13.48 5.05 -11.70
CA ALA A 47 14.84 5.30 -12.17
C ALA A 47 15.90 4.66 -11.24
N SER A 48 15.61 4.56 -9.93
CA SER A 48 16.49 3.91 -8.96
C SER A 48 16.40 2.36 -9.00
N GLY A 49 15.47 1.78 -9.79
CA GLY A 49 15.36 0.34 -10.02
C GLY A 49 14.38 -0.39 -9.11
N ALA A 50 13.58 0.30 -8.30
CA ALA A 50 12.50 -0.27 -7.50
C ALA A 50 11.14 -0.16 -8.20
N LEU A 51 10.18 -0.99 -7.79
CA LEU A 51 8.78 -0.85 -8.14
C LEU A 51 8.18 0.33 -7.37
N ALA A 52 7.44 1.19 -8.08
CA ALA A 52 6.89 2.40 -7.49
C ALA A 52 5.48 2.16 -6.93
N GLY A 53 5.32 2.43 -5.63
CA GLY A 53 4.04 2.42 -4.94
C GLY A 53 3.58 3.83 -4.55
N VAL A 54 2.27 4.02 -4.57
CA VAL A 54 1.63 5.24 -4.06
C VAL A 54 0.58 4.88 -3.02
N SER A 55 0.68 5.50 -1.84
CA SER A 55 -0.31 5.34 -0.76
C SER A 55 -1.27 6.52 -0.70
N ILE A 56 -2.52 6.25 -0.30
CA ILE A 56 -3.51 7.27 0.02
C ILE A 56 -4.15 7.00 1.39
N ASN A 57 -4.35 8.07 2.15
CA ASN A 57 -4.97 8.06 3.48
C ASN A 57 -6.47 7.68 3.42
N PRO A 58 -7.10 7.28 4.55
CA PRO A 58 -8.51 6.94 4.57
C PRO A 58 -9.43 8.04 4.02
N ALA A 59 -9.14 9.30 4.30
CA ALA A 59 -9.95 10.45 3.84
C ALA A 59 -9.64 10.90 2.40
N THR A 60 -8.51 10.49 1.82
CA THR A 60 -8.12 10.90 0.46
C THR A 60 -8.92 10.10 -0.58
N PRO A 61 -9.63 10.75 -1.51
CA PRO A 61 -10.41 10.05 -2.52
C PRO A 61 -9.52 9.35 -3.55
N VAL A 62 -10.00 8.23 -4.12
CA VAL A 62 -9.29 7.46 -5.17
C VAL A 62 -9.03 8.29 -6.42
N SER A 63 -9.88 9.28 -6.71
CA SER A 63 -9.76 10.14 -7.91
C SER A 63 -8.46 10.94 -7.98
N VAL A 64 -7.75 11.17 -6.87
CA VAL A 64 -6.43 11.83 -6.89
C VAL A 64 -5.36 11.02 -7.64
N LEU A 65 -5.62 9.74 -7.89
CA LEU A 65 -4.72 8.84 -8.60
C LEU A 65 -5.03 8.74 -10.10
N GLU A 66 -6.06 9.43 -10.61
CA GLU A 66 -6.55 9.26 -11.98
C GLU A 66 -5.48 9.47 -13.05
N ASP A 67 -4.62 10.48 -12.87
CA ASP A 67 -3.58 10.85 -13.82
C ASP A 67 -2.23 10.12 -13.57
N ILE A 68 -2.12 9.29 -12.51
CA ILE A 68 -0.84 8.64 -12.15
C ILE A 68 -0.95 7.10 -12.07
N VAL A 69 -2.15 6.55 -11.92
CA VAL A 69 -2.34 5.10 -11.67
C VAL A 69 -1.80 4.21 -12.78
N ALA A 70 -1.70 4.68 -14.01
CA ALA A 70 -1.11 3.95 -15.13
C ALA A 70 0.43 3.85 -15.04
N GLU A 71 1.06 4.72 -14.26
CA GLU A 71 2.51 4.79 -14.13
C GLU A 71 3.05 4.09 -12.87
N VAL A 72 2.19 3.70 -11.93
CA VAL A 72 2.60 3.03 -10.69
C VAL A 72 2.46 1.52 -10.78
N ASP A 73 3.26 0.80 -10.00
CA ASP A 73 3.23 -0.66 -9.92
C ASP A 73 2.34 -1.15 -8.76
N TRP A 74 2.21 -0.31 -7.70
CA TRP A 74 1.41 -0.58 -6.52
C TRP A 74 0.59 0.64 -6.09
N VAL A 75 -0.63 0.40 -5.61
CA VAL A 75 -1.42 1.39 -4.87
C VAL A 75 -1.75 0.82 -3.50
N LEU A 76 -1.28 1.50 -2.46
CA LEU A 76 -1.54 1.13 -1.07
C LEU A 76 -2.71 1.96 -0.52
N LEU A 77 -3.78 1.28 -0.11
CA LEU A 77 -4.88 1.89 0.60
C LEU A 77 -4.66 1.79 2.11
N MET A 78 -4.53 2.93 2.77
CA MET A 78 -4.57 2.95 4.23
C MET A 78 -5.99 2.64 4.72
N SER A 79 -6.11 1.63 5.55
CA SER A 79 -7.34 1.22 6.24
C SER A 79 -7.38 1.63 7.71
N VAL A 80 -6.39 2.38 8.13
CA VAL A 80 -6.30 3.14 9.41
C VAL A 80 -5.63 4.47 9.14
N ASN A 81 -5.61 5.39 10.11
CA ASN A 81 -4.81 6.60 9.99
C ASN A 81 -3.32 6.25 10.16
N PRO A 82 -2.42 6.68 9.23
CA PRO A 82 -1.00 6.42 9.35
C PRO A 82 -0.41 6.96 10.65
N GLY A 83 0.59 6.24 11.22
CA GLY A 83 1.36 6.72 12.35
C GLY A 83 1.62 5.69 13.45
N PHE A 84 0.73 4.75 13.72
CA PHE A 84 0.93 3.70 14.72
C PHE A 84 0.08 2.46 14.43
N GLY A 85 0.53 1.30 14.93
CA GLY A 85 -0.17 0.02 14.74
C GLY A 85 -1.31 -0.22 15.74
N GLY A 86 -2.07 -1.30 15.56
CA GLY A 86 -3.12 -1.76 16.48
C GLY A 86 -4.42 -0.97 16.43
N GLN A 87 -4.62 -0.13 15.41
CA GLN A 87 -5.85 0.63 15.20
C GLN A 87 -6.98 -0.26 14.63
N ALA A 88 -8.23 0.14 14.87
CA ALA A 88 -9.40 -0.50 14.29
C ALA A 88 -9.49 -0.24 12.78
N PHE A 89 -9.82 -1.29 12.03
CA PHE A 89 -10.03 -1.23 10.58
C PHE A 89 -11.18 -0.27 10.20
N ILE A 90 -10.98 0.54 9.19
CA ILE A 90 -11.97 1.49 8.66
C ILE A 90 -12.76 0.82 7.53
N GLU A 91 -14.04 0.49 7.78
CA GLU A 91 -14.92 -0.25 6.86
C GLU A 91 -15.09 0.41 5.47
N ASN A 92 -14.98 1.75 5.37
CA ASN A 92 -15.02 2.45 4.08
C ASN A 92 -13.93 2.00 3.10
N THR A 93 -12.90 1.30 3.58
CA THR A 93 -11.83 0.72 2.75
C THR A 93 -12.39 -0.21 1.68
N TYR A 94 -13.43 -0.99 1.97
CA TYR A 94 -14.06 -1.86 0.96
C TYR A 94 -14.65 -1.08 -0.21
N ALA A 95 -15.33 0.03 0.07
CA ALA A 95 -15.86 0.91 -0.98
C ALA A 95 -14.73 1.60 -1.77
N LYS A 96 -13.62 1.94 -1.10
CA LYS A 96 -12.42 2.48 -1.78
C LYS A 96 -11.75 1.44 -2.68
N LEU A 97 -11.66 0.19 -2.23
CA LEU A 97 -11.14 -0.93 -3.04
C LEU A 97 -11.92 -1.08 -4.35
N GLY A 98 -13.26 -1.11 -4.29
CA GLY A 98 -14.10 -1.17 -5.49
C GLY A 98 -13.81 -0.02 -6.45
N ARG A 99 -13.81 1.22 -5.96
CA ARG A 99 -13.50 2.41 -6.78
C ARG A 99 -12.09 2.38 -7.38
N LEU A 100 -11.11 1.87 -6.64
CA LEU A 100 -9.73 1.76 -7.13
C LEU A 100 -9.62 0.68 -8.22
N ARG A 101 -10.26 -0.46 -8.07
CA ARG A 101 -10.33 -1.50 -9.11
C ARG A 101 -10.96 -0.96 -10.39
N GLU A 102 -12.06 -0.21 -10.29
CA GLU A 102 -12.69 0.45 -11.43
C GLU A 102 -11.75 1.46 -12.10
N LEU A 103 -11.02 2.27 -11.30
CA LEU A 103 -10.04 3.22 -11.83
C LEU A 103 -8.92 2.52 -12.59
N ILE A 104 -8.30 1.50 -11.98
CA ILE A 104 -7.23 0.69 -12.60
C ILE A 104 -7.70 0.10 -13.93
N ALA A 105 -8.88 -0.51 -13.96
CA ALA A 105 -9.46 -1.09 -15.17
C ALA A 105 -9.73 -0.04 -16.26
N ARG A 106 -10.32 1.10 -15.88
CA ARG A 106 -10.64 2.20 -16.81
C ARG A 106 -9.38 2.81 -17.43
N GLN A 107 -8.29 2.92 -16.67
CA GLN A 107 -7.02 3.47 -17.14
C GLN A 107 -6.11 2.42 -17.81
N GLY A 108 -6.55 1.16 -17.92
CA GLY A 108 -5.73 0.08 -18.49
C GLY A 108 -4.44 -0.17 -17.70
N SER A 109 -4.42 0.17 -16.41
CA SER A 109 -3.26 0.00 -15.51
C SER A 109 -3.10 -1.45 -15.09
N SER A 110 -1.85 -1.86 -14.84
CA SER A 110 -1.49 -3.14 -14.23
C SER A 110 -1.15 -3.02 -12.74
N ALA A 111 -1.39 -1.87 -12.13
CA ALA A 111 -1.11 -1.63 -10.72
C ALA A 111 -1.84 -2.64 -9.82
N ARG A 112 -1.11 -3.18 -8.85
CA ARG A 112 -1.65 -4.05 -7.80
C ARG A 112 -2.12 -3.23 -6.63
N ILE A 113 -3.04 -3.78 -5.86
CA ILE A 113 -3.63 -3.12 -4.69
C ILE A 113 -3.15 -3.77 -3.41
N GLU A 114 -2.59 -2.95 -2.54
CA GLU A 114 -2.20 -3.32 -1.20
C GLU A 114 -3.10 -2.63 -0.17
N VAL A 115 -3.35 -3.29 0.97
CA VAL A 115 -4.12 -2.72 2.08
C VAL A 115 -3.31 -2.83 3.37
N ASP A 116 -3.13 -1.69 4.06
CA ASP A 116 -2.43 -1.62 5.34
C ASP A 116 -3.29 -0.98 6.43
N GLY A 117 -3.43 -1.71 7.54
CA GLY A 117 -4.03 -1.23 8.78
C GLY A 117 -5.24 -2.03 9.27
N GLY A 118 -5.14 -2.55 10.49
CA GLY A 118 -6.21 -3.29 11.14
C GLY A 118 -6.61 -4.62 10.46
N VAL A 119 -5.74 -5.13 9.59
CA VAL A 119 -5.92 -6.42 8.90
C VAL A 119 -5.73 -7.56 9.90
N ASN A 120 -6.63 -8.56 9.83
CA ASN A 120 -6.64 -9.75 10.66
C ASN A 120 -7.39 -10.90 9.96
N ASP A 121 -7.49 -12.06 10.61
CA ASP A 121 -8.16 -13.27 10.11
C ASP A 121 -9.66 -13.12 9.79
N ARG A 122 -10.33 -12.11 10.41
CA ARG A 122 -11.78 -11.87 10.20
C ARG A 122 -12.07 -11.04 8.95
N ASN A 123 -11.11 -10.24 8.49
CA ASN A 123 -11.32 -9.34 7.36
C ASN A 123 -10.46 -9.66 6.12
N ALA A 124 -9.41 -10.49 6.25
CA ALA A 124 -8.48 -10.80 5.18
C ALA A 124 -9.18 -11.41 3.95
N ALA A 125 -10.00 -12.45 4.13
CA ALA A 125 -10.72 -13.09 3.02
C ALA A 125 -11.59 -12.08 2.26
N ARG A 126 -12.38 -11.28 2.98
CA ARG A 126 -13.23 -10.24 2.39
C ARG A 126 -12.43 -9.15 1.67
N LEU A 127 -11.22 -8.82 2.14
CA LEU A 127 -10.34 -7.86 1.46
C LEU A 127 -9.84 -8.40 0.13
N PHE A 128 -9.45 -9.67 0.06
CA PHE A 128 -9.09 -10.33 -1.20
C PHE A 128 -10.27 -10.41 -2.16
N GLU A 129 -11.47 -10.80 -1.67
CA GLU A 129 -12.70 -10.82 -2.47
C GLU A 129 -13.06 -9.43 -3.01
N ALA A 130 -12.81 -8.36 -2.23
CA ALA A 130 -13.02 -6.98 -2.64
C ALA A 130 -11.95 -6.47 -3.63
N GLY A 131 -10.89 -7.24 -3.87
CA GLY A 131 -9.90 -6.97 -4.89
C GLY A 131 -8.53 -6.51 -4.39
N ALA A 132 -8.18 -6.72 -3.12
CA ALA A 132 -6.80 -6.56 -2.67
C ALA A 132 -5.91 -7.68 -3.25
N ASP A 133 -4.69 -7.34 -3.63
CA ASP A 133 -3.67 -8.29 -4.10
C ASP A 133 -2.67 -8.63 -2.99
N MET A 134 -2.50 -7.73 -2.01
CA MET A 134 -1.59 -7.87 -0.88
C MET A 134 -2.17 -7.24 0.39
N LEU A 135 -1.86 -7.82 1.55
CA LEU A 135 -2.30 -7.35 2.87
C LEU A 135 -1.11 -7.18 3.80
N VAL A 136 -1.10 -6.06 4.53
CA VAL A 136 -0.14 -5.79 5.60
C VAL A 136 -0.82 -5.99 6.96
N ALA A 137 -0.34 -6.92 7.76
CA ALA A 137 -0.96 -7.34 9.02
C ALA A 137 0.04 -7.40 10.20
N GLY A 138 0.87 -6.35 10.34
CA GLY A 138 1.96 -6.33 11.32
C GLY A 138 1.50 -6.62 12.75
N ASN A 139 0.53 -5.84 13.26
CA ASN A 139 0.05 -6.03 14.62
C ASN A 139 -0.56 -7.42 14.85
N PHE A 140 -1.37 -7.92 13.92
CA PHE A 140 -2.01 -9.24 14.03
C PHE A 140 -0.96 -10.36 14.10
N VAL A 141 0.04 -10.32 13.21
CA VAL A 141 1.08 -11.35 13.13
C VAL A 141 2.01 -11.31 14.36
N PHE A 142 2.52 -10.13 14.72
CA PHE A 142 3.53 -10.03 15.78
C PHE A 142 2.95 -10.06 17.20
N SER A 143 1.65 -9.84 17.39
CA SER A 143 0.99 -10.06 18.69
C SER A 143 0.47 -11.49 18.88
N HIS A 144 0.51 -12.32 17.84
CA HIS A 144 0.07 -13.72 17.93
C HIS A 144 1.15 -14.60 18.60
N PRO A 145 0.78 -15.54 19.49
CA PRO A 145 1.76 -16.47 20.12
C PRO A 145 2.57 -17.28 19.11
N ASP A 146 1.98 -17.61 17.96
CA ASP A 146 2.63 -18.25 16.82
C ASP A 146 2.45 -17.40 15.55
N PRO A 147 3.45 -16.57 15.18
CA PRO A 147 3.39 -15.75 13.98
C PRO A 147 3.18 -16.53 12.68
N SER A 148 3.71 -17.75 12.60
CA SER A 148 3.55 -18.59 11.39
C SER A 148 2.10 -19.03 11.23
N ALA A 149 1.43 -19.43 12.30
CA ALA A 149 0.02 -19.77 12.28
C ALA A 149 -0.87 -18.55 11.93
N ALA A 150 -0.49 -17.35 12.42
CA ALA A 150 -1.17 -16.11 12.06
C ALA A 150 -1.07 -15.81 10.56
N ILE A 151 0.11 -15.98 9.94
CA ILE A 151 0.30 -15.79 8.51
C ILE A 151 -0.55 -16.79 7.71
N GLU A 152 -0.58 -18.06 8.10
CA GLU A 152 -1.41 -19.07 7.43
C GLU A 152 -2.91 -18.76 7.55
N ALA A 153 -3.37 -18.19 8.65
CA ALA A 153 -4.77 -17.78 8.83
C ALA A 153 -5.17 -16.63 7.88
N LEU A 154 -4.23 -15.77 7.49
CA LEU A 154 -4.46 -14.65 6.56
C LEU A 154 -4.52 -15.08 5.09
N ARG A 155 -4.03 -16.28 4.75
CA ARG A 155 -3.97 -16.80 3.37
C ARG A 155 -5.21 -17.59 2.94
N ARG A 156 -6.18 -17.72 3.84
CA ARG A 156 -7.38 -18.59 3.64
C ARG A 156 -8.56 -17.83 3.08
#